data_ed77f9010a4de9e60a02e78330886720
#
_entry.id   ed77f9010a4de9e60a02e78330886720
#
_cell.length_a   1.000
_cell.length_b   1.000
_cell.length_c   1.000
_cell.angle_alpha   90.00
_cell.angle_beta   90.00
_cell.angle_gamma   90.00
#
_symmetry.space_group_name_H-M   'P 1'
#
loop_
_entity.id
_entity.type
_entity.pdbx_description
1 polymer ?
#
loop_
_entity_poly.entity_id
_entity_poly.type
_entity_poly.pdbx_seq_one_letter_code
_entity_poly.pdbx_strand_id
1 'polypeptide(L)'
;NNVAPSVSATLNSGAAISLTESTTTNVEIVADVTDDNGCTNLSAGDEISSVKGYLYRSGVAYTGCDTSGEANANYCYPEITCSVTNSCSAGLTSYSCNASVQYYADPTTANTLFPTENWLSTVKATDDDSAVGTGVSTGVELNTLVGGDTTPTTLDFGSLAVGGSNDPLDKTLTHFPTGNVGIDITIKANTASMCTNYSTCTGGTPIPISHQKYSLSSSTAYSSGTILTTTAVESEINIGKQTTSTAPTKQTWWGIYIPSATLPGVYNGLNVIGYVIGETS
;
A
#
# COMPACT_ATOMS: atom_id res chain seq x y z
N ASN A 1 36.64 9.92 -32.41
CA ASN A 1 36.60 8.62 -31.74
C ASN A 1 35.49 8.68 -30.71
N ASN A 2 34.39 7.97 -30.93
CA ASN A 2 33.25 8.00 -29.99
C ASN A 2 33.63 7.34 -28.66
N VAL A 3 33.21 7.95 -27.53
CA VAL A 3 33.38 7.47 -26.16
C VAL A 3 31.99 7.32 -25.55
N ALA A 4 31.69 6.17 -24.96
CA ALA A 4 30.42 5.96 -24.31
C ALA A 4 30.24 6.90 -23.09
N PRO A 5 29.03 7.39 -22.81
CA PRO A 5 28.77 8.26 -21.65
C PRO A 5 29.13 7.58 -20.32
N SER A 6 29.62 8.37 -19.37
CA SER A 6 29.78 7.97 -17.98
C SER A 6 28.56 8.45 -17.17
N VAL A 7 27.99 7.57 -16.36
CA VAL A 7 26.74 7.84 -15.63
C VAL A 7 26.95 7.56 -14.13
N SER A 8 26.57 8.52 -13.29
CA SER A 8 26.33 8.28 -11.86
C SER A 8 24.84 8.40 -11.55
N ALA A 9 24.33 7.63 -10.58
CA ALA A 9 22.92 7.65 -10.22
C ALA A 9 22.74 7.72 -8.69
N THR A 10 21.74 8.48 -8.26
CA THR A 10 21.31 8.58 -6.86
C THR A 10 19.81 8.37 -6.78
N LEU A 11 19.37 7.43 -5.95
CA LEU A 11 17.98 7.09 -5.73
C LEU A 11 17.45 7.80 -4.48
N ASN A 12 16.31 8.49 -4.62
CA ASN A 12 15.58 9.14 -3.54
C ASN A 12 16.47 9.96 -2.59
N SER A 13 17.46 10.65 -3.15
CA SER A 13 18.50 11.39 -2.40
C SER A 13 19.25 10.55 -1.35
N GLY A 14 19.30 9.23 -1.50
CA GLY A 14 19.90 8.29 -0.55
C GLY A 14 19.01 7.96 0.67
N ALA A 15 17.80 8.49 0.74
CA ALA A 15 16.85 8.21 1.83
C ALA A 15 15.97 6.99 1.54
N ALA A 16 15.46 6.35 2.58
CA ALA A 16 14.48 5.28 2.44
C ALA A 16 13.21 5.79 1.75
N ILE A 17 12.58 4.93 0.95
CA ILE A 17 11.33 5.22 0.26
C ILE A 17 10.16 4.98 1.21
N SER A 18 9.31 5.99 1.40
CA SER A 18 8.06 5.88 2.15
C SER A 18 6.88 6.06 1.21
N LEU A 19 6.03 5.05 1.13
CA LEU A 19 4.85 5.04 0.27
C LEU A 19 3.65 5.71 0.96
N THR A 20 2.65 6.07 0.17
CA THR A 20 1.36 6.61 0.63
C THR A 20 0.26 5.61 0.32
N GLU A 21 -0.60 5.32 1.30
CA GLU A 21 -1.71 4.36 1.17
C GLU A 21 -2.59 4.65 -0.05
N SER A 22 -3.02 3.58 -0.72
CA SER A 22 -3.99 3.59 -1.84
C SER A 22 -3.62 4.47 -3.04
N THR A 23 -2.38 4.95 -3.13
CA THR A 23 -1.96 5.83 -4.23
C THR A 23 -0.52 5.54 -4.64
N THR A 24 -0.05 6.19 -5.72
CA THR A 24 1.35 6.15 -6.10
C THR A 24 2.17 7.20 -5.36
N THR A 25 3.42 6.87 -5.10
CA THR A 25 4.43 7.80 -4.58
C THR A 25 5.45 8.09 -5.67
N ASN A 26 5.75 9.37 -5.87
CA ASN A 26 6.82 9.74 -6.79
C ASN A 26 8.19 9.50 -6.13
N VAL A 27 9.01 8.68 -6.77
CA VAL A 27 10.38 8.36 -6.35
C VAL A 27 11.33 8.91 -7.38
N GLU A 28 12.18 9.84 -6.97
CA GLU A 28 13.13 10.51 -7.87
C GLU A 28 14.43 9.74 -7.99
N ILE A 29 14.93 9.63 -9.22
CA ILE A 29 16.26 9.17 -9.56
C ILE A 29 16.99 10.34 -10.17
N VAL A 30 18.06 10.82 -9.56
CA VAL A 30 18.95 11.85 -10.11
C VAL A 30 20.14 11.17 -10.75
N ALA A 31 20.49 11.58 -11.94
CA ALA A 31 21.67 11.08 -12.64
C ALA A 31 22.51 12.22 -13.21
N ASP A 32 23.82 12.10 -13.04
CA ASP A 32 24.79 12.92 -13.71
C ASP A 32 25.42 12.11 -14.86
N VAL A 33 25.31 12.66 -16.05
CA VAL A 33 25.85 12.05 -17.30
C VAL A 33 26.98 12.93 -17.81
N THR A 34 28.14 12.35 -18.01
CA THR A 34 29.32 13.02 -18.57
C THR A 34 29.71 12.32 -19.85
N ASP A 35 29.94 13.11 -20.90
CA ASP A 35 30.47 12.62 -22.17
C ASP A 35 31.66 13.47 -22.62
N ASP A 36 32.74 12.81 -23.03
CA ASP A 36 33.97 13.48 -23.48
C ASP A 36 33.81 14.11 -24.88
N ASN A 37 32.80 13.70 -25.63
CA ASN A 37 32.49 14.25 -26.96
C ASN A 37 31.63 15.50 -26.90
N GLY A 38 31.01 15.76 -25.76
CA GLY A 38 30.20 16.96 -25.54
C GLY A 38 29.08 16.78 -24.58
N CYS A 39 28.24 17.78 -24.44
CA CYS A 39 27.05 17.69 -23.63
C CYS A 39 25.80 17.89 -24.46
N THR A 40 24.67 17.58 -23.86
CA THR A 40 23.45 17.46 -24.60
C THR A 40 22.24 17.99 -23.85
N ASN A 41 21.23 18.38 -24.61
CA ASN A 41 19.92 18.76 -24.11
C ASN A 41 18.81 17.81 -24.60
N LEU A 42 19.12 16.60 -25.07
CA LEU A 42 18.18 15.63 -25.63
C LEU A 42 17.47 16.10 -26.91
N SER A 43 18.10 16.97 -27.69
CA SER A 43 17.60 17.43 -28.99
C SER A 43 18.28 16.64 -30.13
N ALA A 44 17.65 16.62 -31.29
CA ALA A 44 18.26 15.96 -32.46
C ALA A 44 19.60 16.64 -32.82
N GLY A 45 20.65 15.84 -32.86
CA GLY A 45 22.03 16.27 -33.09
C GLY A 45 22.81 16.61 -31.82
N ASP A 46 22.23 16.40 -30.64
CA ASP A 46 22.93 16.44 -29.37
C ASP A 46 23.69 15.15 -29.11
N GLU A 47 24.79 15.21 -28.35
CA GLU A 47 25.66 14.07 -28.05
C GLU A 47 24.91 12.95 -27.31
N ILE A 48 24.05 13.25 -26.31
CA ILE A 48 23.21 12.26 -25.63
C ILE A 48 21.83 12.20 -26.25
N SER A 49 21.48 11.12 -26.91
CA SER A 49 20.20 10.93 -27.59
C SER A 49 19.07 10.49 -26.65
N SER A 50 19.38 9.77 -25.58
CA SER A 50 18.38 9.34 -24.59
C SER A 50 18.96 9.04 -23.21
N VAL A 51 18.18 9.33 -22.17
CA VAL A 51 18.46 8.91 -20.79
C VAL A 51 17.22 8.24 -20.22
N LYS A 52 17.38 7.01 -19.75
CA LYS A 52 16.30 6.18 -19.19
C LYS A 52 16.67 5.71 -17.79
N GLY A 53 15.73 5.86 -16.85
CA GLY A 53 15.85 5.31 -15.50
C GLY A 53 15.14 3.97 -15.38
N TYR A 54 15.62 3.16 -14.47
CA TYR A 54 15.05 1.86 -14.10
C TYR A 54 15.08 1.77 -12.59
N LEU A 55 13.95 1.42 -11.97
CA LEU A 55 13.83 1.27 -10.52
C LEU A 55 13.42 -0.17 -10.21
N TYR A 56 14.16 -0.86 -9.37
CA TYR A 56 13.94 -2.28 -9.11
C TYR A 56 14.45 -2.73 -7.75
N ARG A 57 13.90 -3.83 -7.23
CA ARG A 57 14.38 -4.49 -6.02
C ARG A 57 15.62 -5.33 -6.33
N SER A 58 16.64 -5.30 -5.48
CA SER A 58 17.98 -5.87 -5.75
C SER A 58 18.01 -7.39 -5.99
N GLY A 59 17.01 -8.13 -5.52
CA GLY A 59 16.84 -9.55 -5.85
C GLY A 59 16.37 -9.80 -7.29
N VAL A 60 15.99 -8.75 -8.01
CA VAL A 60 15.68 -8.79 -9.45
C VAL A 60 16.88 -8.21 -10.20
N ALA A 61 17.47 -8.99 -11.09
CA ALA A 61 18.59 -8.47 -11.89
C ALA A 61 18.11 -7.29 -12.76
N TYR A 62 18.96 -6.28 -12.96
CA TYR A 62 18.67 -5.14 -13.85
C TYR A 62 18.18 -5.60 -15.23
N THR A 63 18.83 -6.61 -15.80
CA THR A 63 18.45 -7.21 -17.10
C THR A 63 17.06 -7.86 -17.09
N GLY A 64 16.48 -8.16 -15.92
CA GLY A 64 15.10 -8.61 -15.75
C GLY A 64 14.14 -7.46 -15.47
N CYS A 65 14.57 -6.20 -15.65
CA CYS A 65 13.76 -4.99 -15.48
C CYS A 65 14.17 -3.89 -16.49
N ASP A 66 14.76 -4.25 -17.63
CA ASP A 66 15.32 -3.25 -18.54
C ASP A 66 14.42 -2.91 -19.74
N THR A 67 13.24 -3.52 -19.82
CA THR A 67 12.26 -3.24 -20.87
C THR A 67 10.85 -3.01 -20.29
N SER A 68 10.01 -2.26 -21.01
CA SER A 68 8.62 -2.01 -20.58
C SER A 68 7.78 -3.29 -20.49
N GLY A 69 8.14 -4.35 -21.21
CA GLY A 69 7.47 -5.65 -21.15
C GLY A 69 7.72 -6.43 -19.86
N GLU A 70 8.72 -6.05 -19.08
CA GLU A 70 9.10 -6.69 -17.81
C GLU A 70 8.56 -5.94 -16.59
N ALA A 71 7.77 -4.88 -16.79
CA ALA A 71 7.20 -4.06 -15.72
C ALA A 71 6.38 -4.90 -14.73
N ASN A 72 6.69 -4.77 -13.44
CA ASN A 72 5.94 -5.36 -12.36
C ASN A 72 5.91 -4.40 -11.17
N ALA A 73 4.74 -3.86 -10.87
CA ALA A 73 4.58 -2.82 -9.85
C ALA A 73 5.01 -3.23 -8.43
N ASN A 74 5.26 -4.52 -8.17
CA ASN A 74 5.82 -4.97 -6.89
C ASN A 74 7.32 -4.72 -6.82
N TYR A 75 8.08 -4.84 -7.91
CA TYR A 75 9.54 -4.85 -7.85
C TYR A 75 10.29 -4.28 -9.05
N CYS A 76 9.61 -3.82 -10.13
CA CYS A 76 10.27 -3.41 -11.37
C CYS A 76 9.50 -2.30 -12.10
N TYR A 77 10.16 -1.15 -12.29
CA TYR A 77 9.67 0.03 -13.01
C TYR A 77 10.69 0.38 -14.11
N PRO A 78 10.53 -0.15 -15.34
CA PRO A 78 11.48 0.05 -16.44
C PRO A 78 11.20 1.31 -17.25
N GLU A 79 12.19 1.69 -18.02
CA GLU A 79 12.14 2.73 -19.07
C GLU A 79 11.54 4.07 -18.64
N ILE A 80 11.82 4.50 -17.40
CA ILE A 80 11.41 5.82 -16.89
C ILE A 80 12.15 6.90 -17.69
N THR A 81 11.42 7.74 -18.40
CA THR A 81 12.03 8.84 -19.15
C THR A 81 12.58 9.90 -18.21
N CYS A 82 13.83 10.27 -18.39
CA CYS A 82 14.48 11.29 -17.61
C CYS A 82 14.42 12.65 -18.33
N SER A 83 14.33 13.73 -17.57
CA SER A 83 14.34 15.10 -18.05
C SER A 83 15.61 15.81 -17.60
N VAL A 84 16.16 16.68 -18.44
CA VAL A 84 17.31 17.53 -18.10
C VAL A 84 16.93 18.47 -16.95
N THR A 85 17.81 18.61 -15.97
CA THR A 85 17.61 19.50 -14.82
C THR A 85 18.57 20.71 -14.81
N ASN A 86 19.67 20.66 -15.53
CA ASN A 86 20.62 21.77 -15.67
C ASN A 86 21.12 21.92 -17.10
N SER A 87 21.74 23.08 -17.39
CA SER A 87 22.45 23.27 -18.66
C SER A 87 23.74 22.46 -18.66
N CYS A 88 24.12 21.97 -19.85
CA CYS A 88 25.42 21.38 -20.11
C CYS A 88 26.57 22.24 -19.66
N SER A 89 27.50 21.71 -18.91
CA SER A 89 28.73 22.41 -18.49
C SER A 89 29.90 21.44 -18.39
N ALA A 90 30.96 21.69 -19.11
CA ALA A 90 32.18 20.89 -19.11
C ALA A 90 31.93 19.37 -19.36
N GLY A 91 31.03 19.05 -20.29
CA GLY A 91 30.69 17.65 -20.60
C GLY A 91 29.65 17.02 -19.65
N LEU A 92 29.20 17.71 -18.62
CA LEU A 92 28.27 17.20 -17.61
C LEU A 92 26.86 17.77 -17.79
N THR A 93 25.87 16.91 -17.74
CA THR A 93 24.43 17.27 -17.64
C THR A 93 23.74 16.40 -16.59
N SER A 94 22.93 17.00 -15.74
CA SER A 94 22.12 16.29 -14.75
C SER A 94 20.71 16.07 -15.24
N TYR A 95 20.16 14.92 -14.86
CA TYR A 95 18.83 14.44 -15.24
C TYR A 95 18.03 14.02 -14.01
N SER A 96 16.71 14.21 -14.06
CA SER A 96 15.77 13.66 -13.08
C SER A 96 14.80 12.70 -13.79
N CYS A 97 14.67 11.50 -13.24
CA CYS A 97 13.73 10.50 -13.69
C CYS A 97 12.76 10.22 -12.53
N ASN A 98 11.47 10.26 -12.79
CA ASN A 98 10.44 10.13 -11.76
C ASN A 98 9.65 8.84 -11.93
N ALA A 99 9.80 7.92 -10.98
CA ALA A 99 9.05 6.67 -10.92
C ALA A 99 7.78 6.85 -10.10
N SER A 100 6.61 6.52 -10.68
CA SER A 100 5.34 6.46 -9.94
C SER A 100 5.21 5.08 -9.27
N VAL A 101 5.74 4.94 -8.06
CA VAL A 101 5.78 3.67 -7.32
C VAL A 101 4.43 3.40 -6.67
N GLN A 102 3.88 2.21 -6.89
CA GLN A 102 2.60 1.78 -6.32
C GLN A 102 2.72 1.53 -4.81
N TYR A 103 1.63 1.82 -4.08
CA TYR A 103 1.58 1.65 -2.63
C TYR A 103 1.82 0.20 -2.17
N TYR A 104 1.67 -0.79 -3.04
CA TYR A 104 1.91 -2.21 -2.76
C TYR A 104 3.28 -2.73 -3.26
N ALA A 105 4.21 -1.84 -3.63
CA ALA A 105 5.58 -2.23 -3.96
C ALA A 105 6.26 -2.95 -2.78
N ASP A 106 7.13 -3.92 -3.08
CA ASP A 106 7.71 -4.81 -2.09
C ASP A 106 8.54 -4.07 -1.03
N PRO A 107 8.19 -4.15 0.26
CA PRO A 107 8.99 -3.59 1.32
C PRO A 107 10.28 -4.41 1.52
N THR A 108 11.37 -3.72 1.92
CA THR A 108 12.67 -4.34 2.16
C THR A 108 13.15 -4.20 3.61
N THR A 109 12.35 -3.59 4.47
CA THR A 109 12.66 -3.47 5.90
C THR A 109 12.65 -4.82 6.62
N ALA A 110 13.26 -4.85 7.81
CA ALA A 110 13.27 -6.04 8.66
C ALA A 110 11.87 -6.59 8.91
N ASN A 111 11.75 -7.92 9.00
CA ASN A 111 10.50 -8.67 9.19
C ASN A 111 9.52 -8.63 7.99
N THR A 112 10.03 -8.36 6.79
CA THR A 112 9.28 -8.51 5.53
C THR A 112 9.77 -9.71 4.74
N LEU A 113 9.19 -9.97 3.58
CA LEU A 113 9.61 -11.08 2.69
C LEU A 113 11.02 -10.87 2.13
N PHE A 114 11.53 -9.63 2.08
CA PHE A 114 12.78 -9.28 1.43
C PHE A 114 13.75 -8.47 2.31
N PRO A 115 14.02 -8.91 3.56
CA PRO A 115 14.71 -8.10 4.57
C PRO A 115 16.21 -7.93 4.32
N THR A 116 16.77 -8.58 3.29
CA THR A 116 18.19 -8.49 2.90
C THR A 116 18.38 -7.76 1.57
N GLU A 117 17.29 -7.27 1.00
CA GLU A 117 17.29 -6.58 -0.29
C GLU A 117 17.13 -5.08 -0.11
N ASN A 118 17.44 -4.33 -1.16
CA ASN A 118 17.25 -2.88 -1.23
C ASN A 118 16.62 -2.55 -2.58
N TRP A 119 16.05 -1.38 -2.69
CA TRP A 119 15.69 -0.81 -3.97
C TRP A 119 16.88 -0.10 -4.59
N LEU A 120 17.10 -0.35 -5.86
CA LEU A 120 18.18 0.18 -6.69
C LEU A 120 17.60 0.94 -7.86
N SER A 121 18.35 1.89 -8.37
CA SER A 121 18.11 2.45 -9.70
C SER A 121 19.31 2.22 -10.59
N THR A 122 19.05 1.91 -11.86
CA THR A 122 20.04 1.99 -12.94
C THR A 122 19.61 3.11 -13.88
N VAL A 123 20.55 3.93 -14.29
CA VAL A 123 20.32 4.91 -15.37
C VAL A 123 21.17 4.54 -16.55
N LYS A 124 20.53 4.52 -17.72
CA LYS A 124 21.13 4.20 -19.02
C LYS A 124 21.11 5.46 -19.87
N ALA A 125 22.27 5.94 -20.24
CA ALA A 125 22.45 7.02 -21.21
C ALA A 125 22.96 6.42 -22.54
N THR A 126 22.39 6.89 -23.64
CA THR A 126 22.80 6.49 -25.00
C THR A 126 23.18 7.75 -25.76
N ASP A 127 24.34 7.77 -26.39
CA ASP A 127 24.82 8.85 -27.24
C ASP A 127 24.20 8.80 -28.65
N ASP A 128 24.57 9.73 -29.51
CA ASP A 128 24.06 9.82 -30.88
C ASP A 128 24.68 8.76 -31.83
N ASP A 129 25.85 8.25 -31.49
CA ASP A 129 26.51 7.13 -32.15
C ASP A 129 26.08 5.74 -31.59
N SER A 130 25.10 5.71 -30.69
CA SER A 130 24.54 4.49 -30.05
C SER A 130 25.45 3.78 -29.04
N ALA A 131 26.50 4.43 -28.55
CA ALA A 131 27.25 3.89 -27.43
C ALA A 131 26.46 4.12 -26.13
N VAL A 132 26.61 3.22 -25.17
CA VAL A 132 25.76 3.17 -23.96
C VAL A 132 26.62 3.21 -22.72
N GLY A 133 26.30 4.15 -21.85
CA GLY A 133 26.78 4.19 -20.47
C GLY A 133 25.69 3.86 -19.47
N THR A 134 26.05 3.22 -18.36
CA THR A 134 25.12 2.88 -17.27
C THR A 134 25.72 3.24 -15.92
N GLY A 135 24.86 3.74 -15.02
CA GLY A 135 25.21 3.98 -13.61
C GLY A 135 24.17 3.38 -12.68
N VAL A 136 24.62 2.79 -11.59
CA VAL A 136 23.76 2.16 -10.58
C VAL A 136 23.85 2.96 -9.28
N SER A 137 22.70 3.23 -8.66
CA SER A 137 22.65 3.92 -7.36
C SER A 137 23.11 3.02 -6.21
N THR A 138 23.47 3.66 -5.08
CA THR A 138 23.44 2.96 -3.80
C THR A 138 22.01 2.55 -3.45
N GLY A 139 21.84 1.35 -2.88
CA GLY A 139 20.54 0.83 -2.51
C GLY A 139 19.92 1.59 -1.34
N VAL A 140 18.60 1.72 -1.36
CA VAL A 140 17.81 2.28 -0.27
C VAL A 140 16.71 1.32 0.16
N GLU A 141 16.29 1.39 1.42
CA GLU A 141 15.15 0.64 1.91
C GLU A 141 13.84 1.18 1.33
N LEU A 142 12.87 0.31 1.11
CA LEU A 142 11.47 0.68 0.97
C LEU A 142 10.73 0.30 2.24
N ASN A 143 10.17 1.30 2.90
CA ASN A 143 9.56 1.14 4.22
C ASN A 143 8.27 0.31 4.15
N THR A 144 8.04 -0.45 5.23
CA THR A 144 6.75 -1.11 5.48
C THR A 144 5.65 -0.06 5.61
N LEU A 145 4.56 -0.26 4.89
CA LEU A 145 3.33 0.51 4.97
C LEU A 145 2.18 -0.42 5.37
N VAL A 146 1.72 -0.31 6.61
CA VAL A 146 0.54 -1.04 7.11
C VAL A 146 -0.67 -0.18 6.86
N GLY A 147 -1.61 -0.67 6.09
CA GLY A 147 -2.86 0.02 5.81
C GLY A 147 -3.92 -0.95 5.34
N GLY A 148 -5.17 -0.62 5.65
CA GLY A 148 -6.32 -1.39 5.21
C GLY A 148 -7.57 -0.53 5.19
N ASP A 149 -8.58 -0.99 4.48
CA ASP A 149 -9.89 -0.34 4.42
C ASP A 149 -11.01 -1.35 4.47
N THR A 150 -12.22 -0.86 4.76
CA THR A 150 -13.41 -1.69 4.98
C THR A 150 -14.61 -1.11 4.24
N THR A 151 -15.35 -1.98 3.57
CA THR A 151 -16.59 -1.61 2.88
C THR A 151 -17.70 -2.63 3.18
N PRO A 152 -18.99 -2.19 3.37
CA PRO A 152 -19.41 -0.82 3.55
C PRO A 152 -18.93 -0.22 4.87
N THR A 153 -18.97 1.10 5.01
CA THR A 153 -18.61 1.81 6.25
C THR A 153 -19.74 1.82 7.30
N THR A 154 -20.87 1.21 6.98
CA THR A 154 -22.06 1.12 7.85
C THR A 154 -22.58 -0.30 7.90
N LEU A 155 -22.79 -0.83 9.11
CA LEU A 155 -23.52 -2.07 9.34
C LEU A 155 -24.97 -1.75 9.68
N ASP A 156 -25.88 -2.07 8.78
CA ASP A 156 -27.33 -1.96 9.04
C ASP A 156 -27.89 -3.34 9.42
N PHE A 157 -28.26 -3.50 10.67
CA PHE A 157 -28.87 -4.72 11.18
C PHE A 157 -30.36 -4.84 10.83
N GLY A 158 -30.97 -3.78 10.28
CA GLY A 158 -32.38 -3.73 9.95
C GLY A 158 -33.31 -3.63 11.17
N SER A 159 -34.59 -3.90 10.96
CA SER A 159 -35.59 -3.91 12.02
C SER A 159 -35.66 -5.28 12.68
N LEU A 160 -35.35 -5.35 13.96
CA LEU A 160 -35.41 -6.56 14.76
C LEU A 160 -36.43 -6.42 15.89
N ALA A 161 -37.19 -7.48 16.17
CA ALA A 161 -38.06 -7.53 17.34
C ALA A 161 -37.22 -7.68 18.62
N VAL A 162 -37.74 -7.23 19.75
CA VAL A 162 -37.16 -7.51 21.07
C VAL A 162 -37.11 -9.01 21.30
N GLY A 163 -35.99 -9.51 21.85
CA GLY A 163 -35.72 -10.93 21.98
C GLY A 163 -35.23 -11.62 20.69
N GLY A 164 -35.16 -10.88 19.56
CA GLY A 164 -34.67 -11.38 18.28
C GLY A 164 -33.20 -11.09 18.04
N SER A 165 -32.60 -11.81 17.11
CA SER A 165 -31.20 -11.62 16.65
C SER A 165 -31.07 -11.85 15.15
N ASN A 166 -29.99 -11.32 14.57
CA ASN A 166 -29.52 -11.81 13.26
C ASN A 166 -28.88 -13.19 13.49
N ASP A 167 -29.56 -14.25 13.09
CA ASP A 167 -29.12 -15.63 13.22
C ASP A 167 -29.43 -16.41 11.93
N PRO A 168 -28.42 -16.84 11.17
CA PRO A 168 -26.97 -16.67 11.42
C PRO A 168 -26.51 -15.22 11.29
N LEU A 169 -25.26 -14.93 11.65
CA LEU A 169 -24.61 -13.65 11.40
C LEU A 169 -24.61 -13.37 9.90
N ASP A 170 -25.31 -12.33 9.44
CA ASP A 170 -25.62 -12.12 8.03
C ASP A 170 -25.19 -10.74 7.46
N LYS A 171 -24.77 -9.81 8.33
CA LYS A 171 -24.26 -8.51 7.89
C LYS A 171 -22.75 -8.61 7.66
N THR A 172 -22.28 -8.15 6.51
CA THR A 172 -20.90 -8.32 6.09
C THR A 172 -20.14 -7.02 6.01
N LEU A 173 -18.88 -7.06 6.45
CA LEU A 173 -17.86 -6.08 6.10
C LEU A 173 -16.80 -6.79 5.27
N THR A 174 -16.38 -6.15 4.19
CA THR A 174 -15.29 -6.62 3.34
C THR A 174 -14.05 -5.79 3.64
N HIS A 175 -12.95 -6.44 3.97
CA HIS A 175 -11.67 -5.82 4.32
C HIS A 175 -10.66 -6.06 3.20
N PHE A 176 -9.77 -5.10 2.94
CA PHE A 176 -8.71 -5.18 1.94
C PHE A 176 -7.50 -4.34 2.32
N PRO A 177 -6.27 -4.72 1.90
CA PRO A 177 -5.06 -3.97 2.20
C PRO A 177 -4.97 -2.70 1.35
N THR A 178 -4.45 -1.62 1.93
CA THR A 178 -4.11 -0.35 1.29
C THR A 178 -2.64 0.00 1.43
N GLY A 179 -1.85 -0.90 2.01
CA GLY A 179 -0.42 -0.83 2.19
C GLY A 179 0.34 -1.90 1.38
N ASN A 180 1.60 -2.14 1.76
CA ASN A 180 2.50 -3.04 1.04
C ASN A 180 2.84 -4.34 1.78
N VAL A 181 2.09 -4.69 2.80
CA VAL A 181 2.20 -5.95 3.57
C VAL A 181 0.84 -6.62 3.70
N GLY A 182 0.83 -7.91 4.03
CA GLY A 182 -0.36 -8.62 4.47
C GLY A 182 -0.85 -8.08 5.81
N ILE A 183 -2.14 -8.16 6.06
CA ILE A 183 -2.76 -7.55 7.24
C ILE A 183 -3.70 -8.49 7.97
N ASP A 184 -3.75 -8.29 9.29
CA ASP A 184 -4.83 -8.69 10.16
C ASP A 184 -5.60 -7.48 10.69
N ILE A 185 -6.75 -7.73 11.29
CA ILE A 185 -7.60 -6.66 11.80
C ILE A 185 -7.67 -6.68 13.32
N THR A 186 -7.80 -5.49 13.91
CA THR A 186 -8.23 -5.36 15.31
C THR A 186 -9.64 -4.80 15.35
N ILE A 187 -10.47 -5.34 16.23
CA ILE A 187 -11.89 -5.00 16.32
C ILE A 187 -12.23 -4.56 17.74
N LYS A 188 -12.90 -3.42 17.86
CA LYS A 188 -13.50 -2.96 19.12
C LYS A 188 -14.73 -2.09 18.89
N ALA A 189 -15.54 -1.92 19.91
CA ALA A 189 -16.53 -0.85 19.98
C ALA A 189 -15.92 0.42 20.59
N ASN A 190 -16.37 1.59 20.14
CA ASN A 190 -15.95 2.86 20.71
C ASN A 190 -16.58 3.14 22.10
N THR A 191 -17.78 2.61 22.33
CA THR A 191 -18.54 2.76 23.58
C THR A 191 -19.09 1.43 24.04
N ALA A 192 -19.46 1.32 25.33
CA ALA A 192 -19.98 0.09 25.93
C ALA A 192 -21.42 -0.26 25.47
N SER A 193 -22.11 0.64 24.77
CA SER A 193 -23.49 0.45 24.36
C SER A 193 -23.83 1.18 23.08
N MET A 194 -24.81 0.68 22.36
CA MET A 194 -25.55 1.39 21.33
C MET A 194 -26.74 2.12 21.95
N CYS A 195 -27.10 3.28 21.42
CA CYS A 195 -28.18 4.09 21.97
C CYS A 195 -28.86 4.97 20.90
N THR A 196 -30.03 5.49 21.20
CA THR A 196 -30.80 6.34 20.30
C THR A 196 -30.25 7.75 20.16
N ASN A 197 -29.44 8.19 21.12
CA ASN A 197 -28.74 9.49 21.11
C ASN A 197 -27.22 9.30 21.17
N TYR A 198 -26.70 8.41 20.35
CA TYR A 198 -25.27 8.21 20.23
C TYR A 198 -24.56 9.55 19.87
N SER A 199 -23.44 9.94 20.50
CA SER A 199 -22.52 9.18 21.39
C SER A 199 -22.75 9.40 22.89
N THR A 200 -23.72 10.20 23.31
CA THR A 200 -23.92 10.52 24.72
C THR A 200 -24.53 9.38 25.52
N CYS A 201 -25.39 8.58 24.93
CA CYS A 201 -26.06 7.43 25.53
C CYS A 201 -26.72 7.72 26.88
N THR A 202 -27.31 8.93 27.04
CA THR A 202 -28.02 9.34 28.24
C THR A 202 -29.53 9.14 28.08
N GLY A 203 -30.14 8.40 28.98
CA GLY A 203 -31.58 8.06 28.95
C GLY A 203 -31.89 6.87 28.04
N GLY A 204 -33.13 6.39 28.10
CA GLY A 204 -33.59 5.21 27.37
C GLY A 204 -33.02 3.89 27.89
N THR A 205 -33.18 2.84 27.10
CA THR A 205 -32.60 1.49 27.34
C THR A 205 -31.51 1.22 26.34
N PRO A 206 -30.23 1.51 26.62
CA PRO A 206 -29.14 1.24 25.70
C PRO A 206 -28.99 -0.26 25.47
N ILE A 207 -28.56 -0.64 24.26
CA ILE A 207 -28.21 -2.03 23.94
C ILE A 207 -26.72 -2.21 24.25
N PRO A 208 -26.34 -3.05 25.22
CA PRO A 208 -24.94 -3.33 25.51
C PRO A 208 -24.20 -3.86 24.29
N ILE A 209 -22.98 -3.39 24.07
CA ILE A 209 -22.19 -3.77 22.91
C ILE A 209 -21.87 -5.28 22.86
N SER A 210 -21.90 -5.97 24.00
CA SER A 210 -21.77 -7.42 24.11
C SER A 210 -22.88 -8.21 23.40
N HIS A 211 -23.97 -7.55 23.00
CA HIS A 211 -24.99 -8.11 22.13
C HIS A 211 -24.67 -7.98 20.64
N GLN A 212 -23.63 -7.25 20.25
CA GLN A 212 -23.04 -7.36 18.93
C GLN A 212 -22.01 -8.49 18.91
N LYS A 213 -22.06 -9.29 17.87
CA LYS A 213 -21.12 -10.39 17.65
C LYS A 213 -20.63 -10.39 16.20
N TYR A 214 -19.43 -10.93 16.01
CA TYR A 214 -18.84 -11.10 14.69
C TYR A 214 -18.22 -12.50 14.52
N SER A 215 -17.92 -12.87 13.30
CA SER A 215 -17.22 -14.08 12.93
C SER A 215 -16.36 -13.86 11.70
N LEU A 216 -15.28 -14.64 11.55
CA LEU A 216 -14.49 -14.72 10.33
C LEU A 216 -15.03 -15.74 9.33
N SER A 217 -16.12 -16.44 9.68
CA SER A 217 -16.75 -17.47 8.85
C SER A 217 -18.20 -17.14 8.57
N SER A 218 -18.62 -17.36 7.32
CA SER A 218 -20.04 -17.21 6.91
C SER A 218 -20.95 -18.21 7.63
N SER A 219 -22.22 -17.88 7.71
CA SER A 219 -23.26 -18.75 8.26
C SER A 219 -23.03 -19.18 9.74
N THR A 220 -22.21 -18.42 10.47
CA THR A 220 -22.00 -18.67 11.90
C THR A 220 -23.27 -18.35 12.68
N ALA A 221 -23.74 -19.28 13.50
CA ALA A 221 -24.87 -19.05 14.39
C ALA A 221 -24.56 -17.90 15.35
N TYR A 222 -25.54 -17.05 15.67
CA TYR A 222 -25.34 -15.92 16.60
C TYR A 222 -24.76 -16.35 17.94
N SER A 223 -25.18 -17.51 18.46
CA SER A 223 -24.66 -18.08 19.72
C SER A 223 -23.14 -18.30 19.70
N SER A 224 -22.59 -18.66 18.54
CA SER A 224 -21.17 -19.01 18.35
C SER A 224 -20.29 -17.83 17.93
N GLY A 225 -20.86 -16.67 17.62
CA GLY A 225 -20.11 -15.50 17.25
C GLY A 225 -19.27 -14.92 18.40
N THR A 226 -18.15 -14.30 18.05
CA THR A 226 -17.25 -13.60 18.98
C THR A 226 -17.93 -12.34 19.49
N ILE A 227 -17.94 -12.15 20.79
CA ILE A 227 -18.56 -10.99 21.44
C ILE A 227 -17.71 -9.74 21.17
N LEU A 228 -18.35 -8.67 20.73
CA LEU A 228 -17.71 -7.36 20.59
C LEU A 228 -17.45 -6.74 21.97
N THR A 229 -16.28 -6.17 22.16
CA THR A 229 -15.85 -5.50 23.40
C THR A 229 -15.32 -4.11 23.11
N THR A 230 -15.11 -3.30 24.17
CA THR A 230 -14.48 -1.98 24.05
C THR A 230 -12.95 -2.04 24.03
N THR A 231 -12.37 -3.21 24.32
CA THR A 231 -10.94 -3.47 24.17
C THR A 231 -10.70 -4.03 22.76
N ALA A 232 -9.70 -3.51 22.07
CA ALA A 232 -9.32 -4.02 20.76
C ALA A 232 -8.85 -5.48 20.87
N VAL A 233 -9.41 -6.34 20.04
CA VAL A 233 -9.05 -7.75 19.91
C VAL A 233 -8.56 -7.96 18.49
N GLU A 234 -7.37 -8.51 18.35
CA GLU A 234 -6.84 -8.93 17.07
C GLU A 234 -7.59 -10.16 16.57
N SER A 235 -7.83 -10.21 15.30
CA SER A 235 -8.53 -11.29 14.62
C SER A 235 -7.75 -11.68 13.38
N GLU A 236 -7.34 -12.95 13.35
CA GLU A 236 -6.52 -13.61 12.32
C GLU A 236 -7.29 -13.76 11.01
N ILE A 237 -7.59 -12.63 10.37
CA ILE A 237 -8.28 -12.64 9.08
C ILE A 237 -7.32 -13.01 7.94
N ASN A 238 -6.02 -12.75 8.13
CA ASN A 238 -4.94 -13.15 7.23
C ASN A 238 -5.18 -12.71 5.78
N ILE A 239 -5.32 -11.41 5.53
CA ILE A 239 -5.44 -10.87 4.18
C ILE A 239 -4.02 -10.69 3.62
N GLY A 240 -3.71 -11.42 2.56
CA GLY A 240 -2.38 -11.31 1.92
C GLY A 240 -2.11 -9.93 1.34
N LYS A 241 -0.82 -9.61 1.14
CA LYS A 241 -0.37 -8.40 0.46
C LYS A 241 -1.01 -8.30 -0.94
N GLN A 242 -1.35 -7.09 -1.36
CA GLN A 242 -1.72 -6.83 -2.75
C GLN A 242 -0.51 -6.99 -3.67
N THR A 243 -0.68 -7.68 -4.80
CA THR A 243 0.37 -7.94 -5.80
C THR A 243 -0.03 -7.53 -7.21
N THR A 244 -1.28 -7.13 -7.41
CA THR A 244 -1.84 -6.70 -8.69
C THR A 244 -2.66 -5.42 -8.49
N SER A 245 -3.26 -4.88 -9.54
CA SER A 245 -4.18 -3.74 -9.44
C SER A 245 -5.47 -4.04 -8.65
N THR A 246 -5.75 -5.32 -8.36
CA THR A 246 -6.92 -5.73 -7.57
C THR A 246 -6.44 -6.22 -6.20
N ALA A 247 -6.93 -5.58 -5.15
CA ALA A 247 -6.62 -5.98 -3.78
C ALA A 247 -7.30 -7.32 -3.42
N PRO A 248 -6.61 -8.22 -2.71
CA PRO A 248 -7.26 -9.37 -2.09
C PRO A 248 -8.23 -8.91 -1.02
N THR A 249 -9.33 -9.66 -0.85
CA THR A 249 -10.36 -9.30 0.13
C THR A 249 -10.71 -10.47 1.02
N LYS A 250 -11.10 -10.17 2.26
CA LYS A 250 -11.80 -11.12 3.15
C LYS A 250 -12.93 -10.43 3.88
N GLN A 251 -13.84 -11.23 4.44
CA GLN A 251 -15.05 -10.73 5.06
C GLN A 251 -15.14 -11.08 6.54
N THR A 252 -15.81 -10.21 7.29
CA THR A 252 -16.35 -10.52 8.60
C THR A 252 -17.87 -10.50 8.54
N TRP A 253 -18.50 -11.37 9.31
CA TRP A 253 -19.97 -11.51 9.40
C TRP A 253 -20.43 -11.06 10.77
N TRP A 254 -21.48 -10.26 10.81
CA TRP A 254 -21.95 -9.56 12.00
C TRP A 254 -23.42 -9.82 12.28
N GLY A 255 -23.77 -9.78 13.55
CA GLY A 255 -25.15 -9.85 14.02
C GLY A 255 -25.31 -9.18 15.37
N ILE A 256 -26.55 -8.89 15.71
CA ILE A 256 -26.94 -8.28 16.97
C ILE A 256 -28.13 -9.03 17.57
N TYR A 257 -28.22 -9.04 18.89
CA TYR A 257 -29.39 -9.47 19.65
C TYR A 257 -30.04 -8.26 20.31
N ILE A 258 -31.35 -8.17 20.28
CA ILE A 258 -32.11 -7.08 20.90
C ILE A 258 -32.67 -7.55 22.26
N PRO A 259 -32.19 -7.02 23.40
CA PRO A 259 -32.71 -7.39 24.71
C PRO A 259 -34.22 -7.15 24.83
N SER A 260 -34.91 -7.98 25.61
CA SER A 260 -36.38 -7.92 25.75
C SER A 260 -36.90 -6.62 26.37
N ALA A 261 -36.07 -5.89 27.11
CA ALA A 261 -36.40 -4.59 27.74
C ALA A 261 -36.09 -3.39 26.82
N THR A 262 -35.61 -3.60 25.59
CA THR A 262 -35.26 -2.51 24.67
C THR A 262 -36.52 -1.78 24.20
N LEU A 263 -36.51 -0.46 24.30
CA LEU A 263 -37.61 0.38 23.77
C LEU A 263 -37.53 0.52 22.26
N PRO A 264 -38.64 0.74 21.55
CA PRO A 264 -38.59 1.04 20.13
C PRO A 264 -37.74 2.28 19.83
N GLY A 265 -36.92 2.23 18.76
CA GLY A 265 -36.06 3.34 18.36
C GLY A 265 -35.00 2.94 17.36
N VAL A 266 -34.25 3.92 16.86
CA VAL A 266 -33.08 3.73 16.02
C VAL A 266 -31.84 3.82 16.92
N TYR A 267 -31.12 2.72 17.04
CA TYR A 267 -29.94 2.59 17.89
C TYR A 267 -28.68 2.68 17.05
N ASN A 268 -27.76 3.54 17.45
CA ASN A 268 -26.49 3.72 16.77
C ASN A 268 -25.32 3.37 17.70
N GLY A 269 -24.23 2.95 17.13
CA GLY A 269 -22.94 2.68 17.78
C GLY A 269 -21.81 2.83 16.77
N LEU A 270 -20.58 2.92 17.26
CA LEU A 270 -19.38 2.97 16.41
C LEU A 270 -18.49 1.78 16.73
N ASN A 271 -18.25 0.97 15.71
CA ASN A 271 -17.23 -0.06 15.74
C ASN A 271 -15.95 0.51 15.11
N VAL A 272 -14.82 0.21 15.71
CA VAL A 272 -13.50 0.64 15.25
C VAL A 272 -12.76 -0.59 14.75
N ILE A 273 -12.40 -0.55 13.47
CA ILE A 273 -11.53 -1.54 12.83
C ILE A 273 -10.15 -0.91 12.70
N GLY A 274 -9.14 -1.57 13.22
CA GLY A 274 -7.73 -1.22 13.01
C GLY A 274 -7.05 -2.29 12.18
N TYR A 275 -5.87 -2.01 11.68
CA TYR A 275 -5.08 -2.93 10.86
C TYR A 275 -3.69 -3.11 11.46
N VAL A 276 -3.20 -4.34 11.45
CA VAL A 276 -1.87 -4.74 11.93
C VAL A 276 -1.21 -5.62 10.87
N ILE A 277 0.10 -5.80 10.97
CA ILE A 277 0.82 -6.72 10.07
C ILE A 277 0.38 -8.14 10.36
N GLY A 278 -0.06 -8.86 9.32
CA GLY A 278 -0.37 -10.28 9.40
C GLY A 278 0.86 -11.16 9.26
N GLU A 279 0.81 -12.39 9.82
CA GLU A 279 1.94 -13.35 9.77
C GLU A 279 2.26 -13.83 8.35
N THR A 280 1.40 -13.59 7.39
CA THR A 280 1.58 -13.95 5.97
C THR A 280 2.19 -12.81 5.12
N SER A 281 2.70 -11.78 5.79
CA SER A 281 3.28 -10.59 5.12
C SER A 281 4.71 -10.82 4.62
#